data_051446d0dd5eb59399d8c429933d00fe
#
_entry.id   051446d0dd5eb59399d8c429933d00fe
#
_cell.length_a   1.000
_cell.length_b   1.000
_cell.length_c   1.000
_cell.angle_alpha   90.00
_cell.angle_beta   90.00
_cell.angle_gamma   90.00
#
_symmetry.space_group_name_H-M   'P 1'
#
loop_
_entity.id
_entity.type
_entity.pdbx_description
1 polymer ?
#
loop_
_entity_poly.entity_id
_entity_poly.type
_entity_poly.pdbx_seq_one_letter_code
_entity_poly.pdbx_strand_id
1 'polypeptide(L)'
;MYRYTDTVAGISERPDRFAVSVMPNPARGAVRIAFALPFSERVAACVYAASGARVRTLIEGERPAGGQALLWDGRDDAGRAVPSGLYFCQLALGSAREVRRIVWLN
;
A
#
# COMPACT_ATOMS: atom_id res chain seq x y z
N MET A 1 4.40 4.11 17.53
CA MET A 1 3.44 4.35 17.02
C MET A 1 3.43 5.52 16.21
N TYR A 2 2.80 5.62 15.35
CA TYR A 2 2.74 6.58 14.63
C TYR A 2 1.67 7.44 14.97
N ARG A 3 1.83 8.60 15.20
CA ARG A 3 0.92 9.35 15.58
C ARG A 3 0.58 10.23 14.62
N TYR A 4 -0.35 10.46 14.31
CA TYR A 4 -0.75 11.10 13.49
C TYR A 4 -1.44 12.21 13.65
N THR A 5 -1.42 12.63 14.43
CA THR A 5 -1.74 13.56 14.75
C THR A 5 -1.28 14.50 15.01
N ASP A 6 -0.78 14.48 15.19
CA ASP A 6 -0.26 15.28 15.23
C ASP A 6 -0.28 15.83 14.74
N THR A 7 -0.44 15.67 14.62
CA THR A 7 -0.31 16.22 14.02
C THR A 7 -0.67 16.70 13.80
N VAL A 8 -0.85 16.98 14.04
CA VAL A 8 -0.87 17.57 13.56
C VAL A 8 -0.74 18.00 13.26
N ALA A 9 -0.53 18.14 13.59
CA ALA A 9 -0.09 18.57 13.12
C ALA A 9 0.43 18.35 12.60
N GLY A 10 0.68 18.10 12.60
CA GLY A 10 1.40 18.09 11.93
C GLY A 10 1.52 17.38 11.37
N ILE A 11 1.45 16.87 11.33
CA ILE A 11 1.71 16.41 10.63
C ILE A 11 1.46 16.24 9.73
N SER A 12 1.12 16.18 9.63
CA SER A 12 1.01 16.21 8.57
C SER A 12 1.17 17.26 7.82
N GLU A 13 1.68 17.92 8.21
CA GLU A 13 2.04 18.91 7.54
C GLU A 13 2.96 18.61 6.54
N ARG A 14 3.52 17.53 6.60
CA ARG A 14 4.38 17.14 5.60
C ARG A 14 3.62 16.68 4.45
N PRO A 15 3.81 17.11 3.21
CA PRO A 15 3.11 16.59 2.06
C PRO A 15 3.40 15.11 1.87
N ASP A 16 2.46 14.42 1.29
CA ASP A 16 2.64 13.02 0.91
C ASP A 16 3.54 13.01 -0.32
N ARG A 17 4.82 12.72 -0.11
CA ARG A 17 5.82 12.77 -1.17
C ARG A 17 5.50 11.89 -2.34
N PHE A 18 4.83 10.78 -2.11
CA PHE A 18 4.59 9.79 -3.14
C PHE A 18 3.13 9.77 -3.58
N ALA A 19 2.29 10.61 -3.00
CA ALA A 19 0.88 10.72 -3.33
C ALA A 19 0.20 9.34 -3.35
N VAL A 20 0.41 8.57 -2.30
CA VAL A 20 -0.11 7.21 -2.23
C VAL A 20 -1.62 7.24 -2.06
N SER A 21 -2.32 6.49 -2.91
CA SER A 21 -3.77 6.36 -2.78
C SER A 21 -4.17 4.90 -2.91
N VAL A 22 -5.25 4.53 -2.22
CA VAL A 22 -5.79 3.18 -2.23
C VAL A 22 -7.28 3.31 -2.48
N MET A 23 -7.74 2.81 -3.63
CA MET A 23 -9.13 2.99 -4.03
C MET A 23 -9.64 1.79 -4.80
N PRO A 24 -10.88 1.42 -4.62
CA PRO A 24 -11.80 1.93 -3.59
C PRO A 24 -11.43 1.37 -2.23
N ASN A 25 -11.96 1.98 -1.17
CA ASN A 25 -11.67 1.51 0.17
C ASN A 25 -12.87 1.88 1.05
N PRO A 26 -13.72 0.92 1.39
CA PRO A 26 -13.60 -0.53 1.25
C PRO A 26 -13.60 -1.01 -0.19
N ALA A 27 -12.95 -2.12 -0.43
CA ALA A 27 -12.75 -2.66 -1.76
C ALA A 27 -13.42 -4.01 -1.94
N ARG A 28 -13.94 -4.23 -3.15
CA ARG A 28 -14.47 -5.51 -3.59
C ARG A 28 -13.88 -5.79 -4.95
N GLY A 29 -13.53 -7.02 -5.20
CA GLY A 29 -13.02 -7.42 -6.51
C GLY A 29 -11.56 -7.04 -6.71
N ALA A 30 -11.25 -5.78 -6.58
CA ALA A 30 -9.87 -5.32 -6.71
C ALA A 30 -9.70 -3.97 -6.04
N VAL A 31 -8.48 -3.70 -5.60
CA VAL A 31 -8.13 -2.39 -5.05
C VAL A 31 -6.89 -1.91 -5.79
N ARG A 32 -6.89 -0.62 -6.14
CA ARG A 32 -5.79 -0.01 -6.86
C ARG A 32 -4.95 0.78 -5.88
N ILE A 33 -3.66 0.50 -5.87
CA ILE A 33 -2.70 1.22 -5.05
C ILE A 33 -1.85 2.04 -6.02
N ALA A 34 -1.97 3.35 -5.96
CA ALA A 34 -1.28 4.25 -6.88
C ALA A 34 -0.31 5.12 -6.11
N PHE A 35 0.81 5.42 -6.72
CA PHE A 35 1.80 6.30 -6.12
C PHE A 35 2.65 6.90 -7.23
N ALA A 36 3.43 7.92 -6.90
CA ALA A 36 4.29 8.59 -7.87
C ALA A 36 5.72 8.59 -7.35
N LEU A 37 6.65 8.30 -8.23
CA LEU A 37 8.07 8.30 -7.89
C LEU A 37 8.71 9.55 -8.45
N PRO A 38 9.45 10.31 -7.64
CA PRO A 38 10.14 11.51 -8.15
C PRO A 38 11.31 11.15 -9.06
N PHE A 39 11.86 9.94 -8.90
CA PHE A 39 12.92 9.45 -9.75
C PHE A 39 12.89 7.93 -9.70
N SER A 40 13.65 7.30 -10.56
CA SER A 40 13.73 5.85 -10.61
C SER A 40 14.14 5.30 -9.25
N GLU A 41 13.45 4.27 -8.79
CA GLU A 41 13.67 3.72 -7.46
C GLU A 41 13.38 2.25 -7.43
N ARG A 42 13.99 1.57 -6.47
CA ARG A 42 13.58 0.21 -6.17
C ARG A 42 12.33 0.24 -5.30
N VAL A 43 11.35 -0.54 -5.67
CA VAL A 43 10.05 -0.56 -5.01
C VAL A 43 9.72 -1.98 -4.58
N ALA A 44 9.19 -2.13 -3.39
CA ALA A 44 8.61 -3.40 -2.95
C ALA A 44 7.26 -3.08 -2.33
N ALA A 45 6.24 -3.84 -2.70
CA ALA A 45 4.90 -3.64 -2.18
C ALA A 45 4.32 -4.98 -1.77
N CYS A 46 3.88 -5.08 -0.54
CA CYS A 46 3.32 -6.31 0.01
C CYS A 46 2.04 -6.01 0.76
N VAL A 47 1.12 -6.96 0.74
CA VAL A 47 -0.10 -6.90 1.53
C VAL A 47 0.06 -7.80 2.73
N TYR A 48 -0.28 -7.28 3.91
CA TYR A 48 -0.22 -8.02 5.17
C TYR A 48 -1.59 -8.07 5.79
N ALA A 49 -1.88 -9.17 6.46
CA ALA A 49 -3.08 -9.31 7.27
C ALA A 49 -2.90 -8.53 8.57
N ALA A 50 -4.01 -8.28 9.28
CA ALA A 50 -3.96 -7.61 10.57
C ALA A 50 -3.09 -8.36 11.59
N SER A 51 -2.94 -9.66 11.42
CA SER A 51 -2.08 -10.47 12.29
C SER A 51 -0.59 -10.21 12.06
N GLY A 52 -0.24 -9.53 10.97
CA GLY A 52 1.14 -9.32 10.57
C GLY A 52 1.65 -10.34 9.56
N ALA A 53 0.85 -11.35 9.24
CA ALA A 53 1.27 -12.35 8.27
C ALA A 53 1.27 -11.75 6.88
N ARG A 54 2.29 -12.05 6.08
CA ARG A 54 2.33 -11.60 4.71
C ARG A 54 1.32 -12.38 3.88
N VAL A 55 0.54 -11.66 3.11
CA VAL A 55 -0.51 -12.23 2.29
C VAL A 55 -0.07 -12.31 0.84
N ARG A 56 0.47 -11.22 0.32
CA ARG A 56 0.80 -11.17 -1.11
C ARG A 56 1.92 -10.18 -1.34
N THR A 57 2.84 -10.55 -2.22
CA THR A 57 3.82 -9.62 -2.76
C THR A 57 3.27 -9.10 -4.08
N LEU A 58 3.05 -7.79 -4.18
CA LEU A 58 2.50 -7.20 -5.38
C LEU A 58 3.57 -6.88 -6.40
N ILE A 59 4.70 -6.39 -5.93
CA ILE A 59 5.80 -6.04 -6.83
C ILE A 59 7.09 -5.97 -6.04
N GLU A 60 8.17 -6.26 -6.72
CA GLU A 60 9.50 -6.07 -6.15
C GLU A 60 10.45 -5.84 -7.30
N GLY A 61 11.10 -4.67 -7.36
CA GLY A 61 12.07 -4.37 -8.41
C GLY A 61 12.17 -2.88 -8.66
N GLU A 62 12.98 -2.55 -9.65
CA GLU A 62 13.17 -1.17 -10.07
C GLU A 62 11.98 -0.67 -10.85
N ARG A 63 11.59 0.56 -10.59
CA ARG A 63 10.52 1.22 -11.34
C ARG A 63 10.99 2.59 -11.77
N PRO A 64 10.54 3.05 -12.95
CA PRO A 64 10.95 4.37 -13.42
C PRO A 64 10.22 5.47 -12.67
N ALA A 65 10.72 6.69 -12.80
CA ALA A 65 10.06 7.87 -12.27
C ALA A 65 8.66 8.00 -12.87
N GLY A 66 7.76 8.63 -12.14
CA GLY A 66 6.41 8.90 -12.62
C GLY A 66 5.36 8.11 -11.89
N GLY A 67 4.16 8.12 -12.43
CA GLY A 67 3.02 7.46 -11.82
C GLY A 67 3.10 5.96 -11.92
N GLN A 68 2.75 5.27 -10.82
CA GLN A 68 2.72 3.82 -10.74
C GLN A 68 1.36 3.40 -10.23
N ALA A 69 0.92 2.21 -10.64
CA ALA A 69 -0.32 1.66 -10.14
C ALA A 69 -0.19 0.16 -10.02
N LEU A 70 -0.66 -0.37 -8.90
CA LEU A 70 -0.67 -1.80 -8.63
C LEU A 70 -2.10 -2.20 -8.33
N LEU A 71 -2.45 -3.44 -8.66
CA LEU A 71 -3.76 -3.96 -8.34
C LEU A 71 -3.62 -5.17 -7.44
N TRP A 72 -4.47 -5.24 -6.42
CA TRP A 72 -4.58 -6.42 -5.59
C TRP A 72 -6.00 -6.95 -5.74
N ASP A 73 -6.10 -8.22 -6.05
CA ASP A 73 -7.37 -8.88 -6.34
C ASP A 73 -7.90 -9.66 -5.14
N GLY A 74 -7.36 -9.43 -3.95
CA GLY A 74 -7.82 -10.12 -2.75
C GLY A 74 -7.37 -11.55 -2.66
N ARG A 75 -6.27 -11.90 -3.33
CA ARG A 75 -5.75 -13.25 -3.27
C ARG A 75 -4.37 -13.25 -2.64
N ASP A 76 -4.05 -14.33 -1.96
CA ASP A 76 -2.72 -14.50 -1.36
C ASP A 76 -1.73 -15.00 -2.42
N ASP A 77 -0.48 -15.18 -2.01
CA ASP A 77 0.59 -15.61 -2.93
C ASP A 77 0.30 -16.98 -3.54
N ALA A 78 -0.54 -17.78 -2.91
CA ALA A 78 -0.92 -19.09 -3.44
C ALA A 78 -2.14 -19.00 -4.37
N GLY A 79 -2.68 -17.79 -4.57
CA GLY A 79 -3.82 -17.59 -5.45
C GLY A 79 -5.17 -17.83 -4.80
N ARG A 80 -5.20 -18.00 -3.47
CA ARG A 80 -6.44 -18.24 -2.76
C ARG A 80 -7.06 -16.94 -2.30
N ALA A 81 -8.38 -16.85 -2.40
CA ALA A 81 -9.09 -15.67 -1.94
C ALA A 81 -8.96 -15.53 -0.43
N VAL A 82 -8.73 -14.31 0.03
CA VAL A 82 -8.63 -14.07 1.45
C VAL A 82 -9.98 -13.65 2.01
N PRO A 83 -10.21 -13.84 3.32
CA PRO A 83 -11.48 -13.44 3.91
C PRO A 83 -11.62 -11.92 3.99
N SER A 84 -12.86 -11.47 4.11
CA SER A 84 -13.13 -10.06 4.39
C SER A 84 -12.40 -9.64 5.65
N GLY A 85 -11.88 -8.44 5.66
CA GLY A 85 -11.20 -7.97 6.84
C GLY A 85 -10.29 -6.80 6.55
N LEU A 86 -9.44 -6.51 7.52
CA LEU A 86 -8.51 -5.40 7.47
C LEU A 86 -7.14 -5.91 7.04
N TYR A 87 -6.60 -5.27 6.03
CA TYR A 87 -5.28 -5.59 5.50
C TYR A 87 -4.46 -4.30 5.40
N PHE A 88 -3.17 -4.46 5.24
CA PHE A 88 -2.27 -3.31 5.12
C PHE A 88 -1.37 -3.50 3.92
N CYS A 89 -1.25 -2.46 3.10
CA CYS A 89 -0.28 -2.45 2.03
C CYS A 89 0.94 -1.69 2.52
N GLN A 90 2.08 -2.34 2.50
CA GLN A 90 3.33 -1.72 2.87
C GLN A 90 4.13 -1.47 1.60
N LEU A 91 4.52 -0.22 1.39
CA LEU A 91 5.34 0.18 0.26
C LEU A 91 6.72 0.55 0.75
N ALA A 92 7.74 -0.06 0.18
CA ALA A 92 9.12 0.36 0.39
C ALA A 92 9.55 1.04 -0.90
N LEU A 93 9.89 2.32 -0.81
CA LEU A 93 10.20 3.15 -1.96
C LEU A 93 11.60 3.72 -1.73
N GLY A 94 12.60 2.98 -2.19
CA GLY A 94 13.98 3.28 -1.83
C GLY A 94 14.14 3.13 -0.32
N SER A 95 14.55 4.18 0.37
CA SER A 95 14.69 4.14 1.82
C SER A 95 13.43 4.56 2.56
N ALA A 96 12.41 5.00 1.83
CA ALA A 96 11.16 5.45 2.45
C ALA A 96 10.19 4.29 2.58
N ARG A 97 9.29 4.39 3.54
CA ARG A 97 8.25 3.39 3.74
C ARG A 97 6.93 4.07 3.94
N GLU A 98 5.90 3.50 3.34
CA GLU A 98 4.53 3.97 3.47
C GLU A 98 3.65 2.79 3.76
N VAL A 99 2.65 2.96 4.61
CA VAL A 99 1.70 1.91 4.94
C VAL A 99 0.31 2.47 4.76
N ARG A 100 -0.56 1.71 4.09
CA ARG A 100 -1.95 2.14 3.89
C ARG A 100 -2.86 0.98 4.22
N ARG A 101 -3.98 1.33 4.82
CA ARG A 101 -4.97 0.36 5.25
C ARG A 101 -5.89 0.02 4.11
N ILE A 102 -6.27 -1.25 4.01
CA ILE A 102 -7.21 -1.74 3.02
C ILE A 102 -8.32 -2.47 3.75
N VAL A 103 -9.55 -2.04 3.57
CA VAL A 103 -10.71 -2.79 4.06
C VAL A 103 -11.22 -3.62 2.90
N TRP A 104 -11.07 -4.93 3.02
CA TRP A 104 -11.40 -5.86 1.95
C TRP A 104 -12.71 -6.57 2.24
N LEU A 105 -13.61 -6.58 1.26
CA LEU A 105 -14.92 -7.21 1.39
C LEU A 105 -15.07 -8.27 0.31
N ASN A 106 -15.37 -9.47 0.74
CA ASN A 106 -15.65 -10.54 -0.21
C ASN A 106 -17.06 -10.47 -0.74
#